data_b6c4a5b2bd5b2b5fdcbc6d784d3edcc8
#
_entry.id   b6c4a5b2bd5b2b5fdcbc6d784d3edcc8
#
_cell.length_a   1.000
_cell.length_b   1.000
_cell.length_c   1.000
_cell.angle_alpha   90.00
_cell.angle_beta   90.00
_cell.angle_gamma   90.00
#
_symmetry.space_group_name_H-M   'P 1'
#
loop_
_entity.id
_entity.type
_entity.pdbx_description
1 polymer ?
#
loop_
_entity_poly.entity_id
_entity_poly.type
_entity_poly.pdbx_seq_one_letter_code
_entity_poly.pdbx_strand_id
1 'polypeptide(L)'
;YCGTIFSGNPLFIDLKQLTEKKWDNILSQETFEKVVAGNPNQNKGKTAYSYIIKAQNEALKEAWKNFKEIHGGLFGSSLKKEFDKFKKENSFWLDNDSLYEALSIENDNDFWYTWKNEADKKLMNPKSEEEKKAYAARIEEIRNKYEDEIEFYKFCQFVLEKQNEETKKY
;
A
#
# COMPACT_ATOMS: atom_id res chain seq x y z
N TYR A 1 10.54 4.66 6.27
CA TYR A 1 9.07 4.75 6.17
C TYR A 1 8.59 6.10 6.65
N CYS A 2 7.95 6.87 5.79
CA CYS A 2 7.45 8.22 6.07
C CYS A 2 5.93 8.24 5.87
N GLY A 3 5.18 7.63 6.77
CA GLY A 3 3.72 7.71 6.79
C GLY A 3 3.24 8.65 7.89
N THR A 4 1.94 8.89 7.91
CA THR A 4 1.27 9.57 9.03
C THR A 4 1.22 8.65 10.26
N ILE A 5 0.74 9.17 11.39
CA ILE A 5 0.51 8.36 12.60
C ILE A 5 -0.58 7.29 12.41
N PHE A 6 -1.35 7.37 11.34
CA PHE A 6 -2.43 6.43 11.02
C PHE A 6 -1.95 5.27 10.16
N SER A 7 -0.87 5.44 9.40
CA SER A 7 -0.38 4.43 8.48
C SER A 7 0.49 3.38 9.17
N GLY A 8 0.26 2.12 8.83
CA GLY A 8 1.07 1.00 9.29
C GLY A 8 2.18 0.65 8.31
N ASN A 9 3.24 0.01 8.81
CA ASN A 9 4.31 -0.50 7.96
C ASN A 9 3.90 -1.83 7.31
N PRO A 10 3.82 -1.94 5.97
CA PRO A 10 3.46 -3.18 5.28
C PRO A 10 4.33 -4.40 5.60
N LEU A 11 5.53 -4.19 6.15
CA LEU A 11 6.38 -5.30 6.63
C LEU A 11 5.77 -6.08 7.80
N PHE A 12 4.78 -5.54 8.48
CA PHE A 12 4.06 -6.22 9.56
C PHE A 12 2.85 -7.02 9.09
N ILE A 13 2.54 -7.01 7.79
CA ILE A 13 1.49 -7.88 7.25
C ILE A 13 1.91 -9.35 7.38
N ASP A 14 1.08 -10.14 8.02
CA ASP A 14 1.23 -11.59 8.07
C ASP A 14 0.82 -12.20 6.73
N LEU A 15 1.82 -12.53 5.92
CA LEU A 15 1.60 -13.13 4.60
C LEU A 15 0.90 -14.50 4.69
N LYS A 16 1.12 -15.27 5.77
CA LYS A 16 0.49 -16.57 5.92
C LYS A 16 -1.03 -16.45 5.95
N GLN A 17 -1.56 -15.45 6.63
CA GLN A 17 -3.01 -15.24 6.66
C GLN A 17 -3.59 -15.03 5.26
N LEU A 18 -2.86 -14.37 4.34
CA LEU A 18 -3.31 -14.12 2.97
C LEU A 18 -3.41 -15.40 2.12
N THR A 19 -2.80 -16.52 2.57
CA THR A 19 -2.96 -17.84 1.94
C THR A 19 -4.19 -18.59 2.45
N GLU A 20 -4.94 -18.03 3.40
CA GLU A 20 -6.07 -18.69 4.05
C GLU A 20 -7.40 -18.35 3.37
N LYS A 21 -8.39 -19.26 3.51
CA LYS A 21 -9.72 -19.10 2.93
C LYS A 21 -10.44 -17.81 3.36
N LYS A 22 -10.18 -17.30 4.57
CA LYS A 22 -10.77 -16.04 5.05
C LYS A 22 -10.34 -14.82 4.21
N TRP A 23 -9.22 -14.94 3.50
CA TRP A 23 -8.71 -13.97 2.53
C TRP A 23 -8.88 -14.46 1.09
N ASP A 24 -9.72 -15.49 0.85
CA ASP A 24 -9.94 -16.10 -0.47
C ASP A 24 -8.65 -16.56 -1.16
N ASN A 25 -7.63 -16.90 -0.35
CA ASN A 25 -6.32 -17.36 -0.83
C ASN A 25 -5.66 -16.39 -1.84
N ILE A 26 -5.78 -15.08 -1.59
CA ILE A 26 -5.21 -14.06 -2.50
C ILE A 26 -3.70 -14.12 -2.65
N LEU A 27 -2.99 -14.77 -1.72
CA LEU A 27 -1.58 -15.13 -1.86
C LEU A 27 -1.45 -16.64 -2.05
N SER A 28 -0.65 -17.07 -3.03
CA SER A 28 -0.41 -18.49 -3.24
C SER A 28 0.45 -19.07 -2.12
N GLN A 29 0.19 -20.33 -1.76
CA GLN A 29 1.02 -21.06 -0.79
C GLN A 29 2.47 -21.17 -1.29
N GLU A 30 2.66 -21.35 -2.60
CA GLU A 30 3.98 -21.44 -3.23
C GLU A 30 4.80 -20.16 -3.02
N THR A 31 4.20 -18.99 -3.23
CA THR A 31 4.88 -17.68 -3.01
C THR A 31 5.22 -17.50 -1.54
N PHE A 32 4.30 -17.80 -0.63
CA PHE A 32 4.58 -17.76 0.81
C PHE A 32 5.78 -18.63 1.18
N GLU A 33 5.80 -19.89 0.73
CA GLU A 33 6.90 -20.84 1.00
C GLU A 33 8.24 -20.36 0.42
N LYS A 34 8.23 -19.75 -0.78
CA LYS A 34 9.41 -19.13 -1.38
C LYS A 34 9.95 -17.97 -0.53
N VAL A 35 9.06 -17.12 -0.01
CA VAL A 35 9.45 -16.02 0.88
C VAL A 35 10.10 -16.54 2.15
N VAL A 36 9.54 -17.58 2.76
CA VAL A 36 10.08 -18.19 3.98
C VAL A 36 11.42 -18.88 3.70
N ALA A 37 11.49 -19.73 2.67
CA ALA A 37 12.69 -20.50 2.33
C ALA A 37 13.86 -19.62 1.87
N GLY A 38 13.58 -18.52 1.17
CA GLY A 38 14.59 -17.58 0.67
C GLY A 38 15.22 -16.69 1.74
N ASN A 39 14.73 -16.70 2.98
CA ASN A 39 15.26 -15.86 4.05
C ASN A 39 16.68 -16.29 4.45
N PRO A 40 17.73 -15.52 4.17
CA PRO A 40 19.13 -15.89 4.44
C PRO A 40 19.47 -15.97 5.93
N ASN A 41 18.60 -15.41 6.78
CA ASN A 41 18.75 -15.38 8.23
C ASN A 41 17.75 -16.28 8.95
N GLN A 42 17.14 -17.24 8.27
CA GLN A 42 16.25 -18.21 8.89
C GLN A 42 16.95 -18.87 10.09
N ASN A 43 16.30 -18.83 11.25
CA ASN A 43 16.82 -19.38 12.52
C ASN A 43 18.09 -18.73 13.09
N LYS A 44 18.52 -17.57 12.61
CA LYS A 44 19.73 -16.87 13.11
C LYS A 44 19.44 -15.74 14.10
N GLY A 45 18.18 -15.52 14.47
CA GLY A 45 17.79 -14.45 15.40
C GLY A 45 18.08 -13.02 14.90
N LYS A 46 18.29 -12.84 13.59
CA LYS A 46 18.55 -11.56 12.92
C LYS A 46 17.61 -11.37 11.74
N THR A 47 17.13 -10.15 11.55
CA THR A 47 16.29 -9.80 10.41
C THR A 47 17.13 -9.47 9.17
N ALA A 48 16.81 -10.08 8.05
CA ALA A 48 17.41 -9.79 6.74
C ALA A 48 16.61 -8.68 6.04
N TYR A 49 16.74 -7.43 6.48
CA TYR A 49 15.91 -6.31 6.04
C TYR A 49 15.85 -6.15 4.51
N SER A 50 16.99 -6.16 3.83
CA SER A 50 17.03 -5.99 2.38
C SER A 50 16.26 -7.08 1.63
N TYR A 51 16.34 -8.31 2.13
CA TYR A 51 15.58 -9.44 1.58
C TYR A 51 14.08 -9.27 1.84
N ILE A 52 13.71 -9.03 3.11
CA ILE A 52 12.32 -9.00 3.52
C ILE A 52 11.55 -7.86 2.85
N ILE A 53 12.14 -6.66 2.71
CA ILE A 53 11.51 -5.53 2.02
C ILE A 53 11.13 -5.94 0.59
N LYS A 54 12.04 -6.58 -0.14
CA LYS A 54 11.80 -7.01 -1.52
C LYS A 54 10.79 -8.15 -1.59
N ALA A 55 11.02 -9.21 -0.85
CA ALA A 55 10.19 -10.42 -0.87
C ALA A 55 8.75 -10.16 -0.40
N GLN A 56 8.58 -9.37 0.67
CA GLN A 56 7.27 -8.94 1.16
C GLN A 56 6.52 -8.12 0.12
N ASN A 57 7.19 -7.15 -0.51
CA ASN A 57 6.57 -6.31 -1.53
C ASN A 57 6.13 -7.13 -2.76
N GLU A 58 6.95 -8.06 -3.22
CA GLU A 58 6.61 -8.96 -4.34
C GLU A 58 5.39 -9.85 -4.00
N ALA A 59 5.36 -10.43 -2.80
CA ALA A 59 4.24 -11.23 -2.34
C ALA A 59 2.95 -10.39 -2.21
N LEU A 60 3.03 -9.17 -1.68
CA LEU A 60 1.88 -8.28 -1.57
C LEU A 60 1.36 -7.82 -2.93
N LYS A 61 2.24 -7.64 -3.93
CA LYS A 61 1.82 -7.36 -5.31
C LYS A 61 1.09 -8.53 -5.95
N GLU A 62 1.50 -9.78 -5.68
CA GLU A 62 0.73 -10.96 -6.09
C GLU A 62 -0.64 -10.96 -5.43
N ALA A 63 -0.70 -10.75 -4.11
CA ALA A 63 -1.95 -10.70 -3.37
C ALA A 63 -2.90 -9.60 -3.90
N TRP A 64 -2.38 -8.43 -4.22
CA TRP A 64 -3.15 -7.33 -4.83
C TRP A 64 -3.70 -7.69 -6.20
N LYS A 65 -2.88 -8.29 -7.05
CA LYS A 65 -3.32 -8.76 -8.37
C LYS A 65 -4.47 -9.75 -8.23
N ASN A 66 -4.31 -10.78 -7.40
CA ASN A 66 -5.32 -11.80 -7.17
C ASN A 66 -6.59 -11.23 -6.52
N PHE A 67 -6.43 -10.29 -5.60
CA PHE A 67 -7.55 -9.57 -5.00
C PHE A 67 -8.39 -8.85 -6.07
N LYS A 68 -7.77 -8.15 -7.00
CA LYS A 68 -8.46 -7.50 -8.12
C LYS A 68 -9.18 -8.50 -9.03
N GLU A 69 -8.54 -9.63 -9.34
CA GLU A 69 -9.11 -10.67 -10.20
C GLU A 69 -10.31 -11.37 -9.55
N ILE A 70 -10.20 -11.71 -8.27
CA ILE A 70 -11.25 -12.44 -7.54
C ILE A 70 -12.43 -11.52 -7.19
N HIS A 71 -12.15 -10.28 -6.79
CA HIS A 71 -13.14 -9.37 -6.20
C HIS A 71 -13.55 -8.21 -7.10
N GLY A 72 -12.91 -8.02 -8.25
CA GLY A 72 -13.18 -6.90 -9.19
C GLY A 72 -14.46 -7.01 -9.99
N GLY A 73 -15.28 -8.06 -9.82
CA GLY A 73 -16.53 -8.25 -10.55
C GLY A 73 -17.63 -7.27 -10.15
N LEU A 74 -18.67 -7.16 -11.02
CA LEU A 74 -19.79 -6.21 -10.91
C LEU A 74 -20.54 -6.24 -9.58
N PHE A 75 -20.55 -7.34 -8.87
CA PHE A 75 -21.33 -7.52 -7.63
C PHE A 75 -20.48 -7.49 -6.34
N GLY A 76 -19.18 -7.23 -6.46
CA GLY A 76 -18.23 -7.09 -5.36
C GLY A 76 -18.45 -8.07 -4.19
N SER A 77 -17.44 -8.84 -3.84
CA SER A 77 -17.45 -9.71 -2.66
C SER A 77 -17.61 -8.93 -1.36
N SER A 78 -17.82 -9.63 -0.25
CA SER A 78 -17.80 -9.02 1.09
C SER A 78 -16.50 -8.29 1.34
N LEU A 79 -15.36 -8.90 1.00
CA LEU A 79 -14.04 -8.35 1.20
C LEU A 79 -13.80 -7.05 0.38
N LYS A 80 -14.33 -6.98 -0.85
CA LYS A 80 -14.29 -5.76 -1.65
C LYS A 80 -15.10 -4.63 -1.03
N LYS A 81 -16.30 -4.94 -0.51
CA LYS A 81 -17.15 -3.96 0.17
C LYS A 81 -16.48 -3.43 1.45
N GLU A 82 -15.81 -4.30 2.19
CA GLU A 82 -15.03 -3.91 3.37
C GLU A 82 -13.85 -3.00 2.99
N PHE A 83 -13.14 -3.30 1.89
CA PHE A 83 -12.08 -2.46 1.37
C PHE A 83 -12.59 -1.09 0.92
N ASP A 84 -13.72 -1.04 0.20
CA ASP A 84 -14.31 0.25 -0.24
C ASP A 84 -14.80 1.08 0.95
N LYS A 85 -15.36 0.43 1.98
CA LYS A 85 -15.72 1.07 3.24
C LYS A 85 -14.50 1.64 3.94
N PHE A 86 -13.44 0.84 4.08
CA PHE A 86 -12.17 1.28 4.68
C PHE A 86 -11.61 2.51 3.98
N LYS A 87 -11.55 2.52 2.64
CA LYS A 87 -11.10 3.67 1.85
C LYS A 87 -11.91 4.93 2.15
N LYS A 88 -13.23 4.79 2.22
CA LYS A 88 -14.13 5.91 2.50
C LYS A 88 -13.94 6.48 3.91
N GLU A 89 -13.87 5.60 4.92
CA GLU A 89 -13.76 6.00 6.32
C GLU A 89 -12.40 6.62 6.66
N ASN A 90 -11.35 6.23 5.92
CA ASN A 90 -9.98 6.67 6.14
C ASN A 90 -9.47 7.69 5.10
N SER A 91 -10.34 8.20 4.21
CA SER A 91 -9.94 9.06 3.10
C SER A 91 -9.18 10.31 3.55
N PHE A 92 -9.44 10.84 4.76
CA PHE A 92 -8.82 12.06 5.30
C PHE A 92 -7.29 11.97 5.46
N TRP A 93 -6.74 10.77 5.61
CA TRP A 93 -5.29 10.53 5.66
C TRP A 93 -4.80 9.65 4.50
N LEU A 94 -5.56 8.61 4.16
CA LEU A 94 -5.18 7.57 3.21
C LEU A 94 -4.97 8.12 1.78
N ASP A 95 -5.77 9.11 1.38
CA ASP A 95 -5.63 9.74 0.07
C ASP A 95 -4.35 10.57 -0.04
N ASN A 96 -3.92 11.20 1.05
CA ASN A 96 -2.69 11.97 1.09
C ASN A 96 -1.46 11.06 1.14
N ASP A 97 -1.50 10.02 1.99
CA ASP A 97 -0.37 9.09 2.11
C ASP A 97 -0.16 8.31 0.81
N SER A 98 -1.23 7.84 0.16
CA SER A 98 -1.14 7.14 -1.12
C SER A 98 -0.67 8.06 -2.27
N LEU A 99 -1.05 9.33 -2.26
CA LEU A 99 -0.54 10.33 -3.20
C LEU A 99 0.95 10.58 -2.98
N TYR A 100 1.40 10.65 -1.73
CA TYR A 100 2.83 10.80 -1.40
C TYR A 100 3.66 9.63 -1.92
N GLU A 101 3.18 8.39 -1.78
CA GLU A 101 3.84 7.21 -2.34
C GLU A 101 3.96 7.30 -3.88
N ALA A 102 2.89 7.72 -4.57
CA ALA A 102 2.92 7.93 -6.02
C ALA A 102 3.92 9.01 -6.43
N LEU A 103 3.97 10.13 -5.70
CA LEU A 103 4.94 11.19 -5.93
C LEU A 103 6.37 10.74 -5.64
N SER A 104 6.57 9.89 -4.63
CA SER A 104 7.87 9.30 -4.34
C SER A 104 8.37 8.44 -5.51
N ILE A 105 7.49 7.62 -6.09
CA ILE A 105 7.81 6.82 -7.28
C ILE A 105 8.13 7.72 -8.48
N GLU A 106 7.32 8.78 -8.72
CA GLU A 106 7.54 9.76 -9.79
C GLU A 106 8.90 10.43 -9.69
N ASN A 107 9.41 10.60 -8.49
CA ASN A 107 10.68 11.25 -8.18
C ASN A 107 11.79 10.24 -7.78
N ASP A 108 11.80 9.04 -8.39
CA ASP A 108 12.84 8.01 -8.23
C ASP A 108 13.02 7.50 -6.79
N ASN A 109 11.99 7.58 -5.96
CA ASN A 109 12.00 7.24 -4.52
C ASN A 109 13.00 8.05 -3.69
N ASP A 110 13.40 9.21 -4.14
CA ASP A 110 14.23 10.14 -3.41
C ASP A 110 13.47 10.79 -2.23
N PHE A 111 14.22 11.35 -1.29
CA PHE A 111 13.62 12.15 -0.23
C PHE A 111 12.90 13.37 -0.80
N TRP A 112 11.69 13.65 -0.35
CA TRP A 112 10.83 14.72 -0.89
C TRP A 112 11.53 16.09 -1.03
N TYR A 113 12.45 16.43 -0.14
CA TYR A 113 13.19 17.70 -0.20
C TYR A 113 14.26 17.73 -1.31
N THR A 114 14.62 16.57 -1.88
CA THR A 114 15.55 16.47 -3.02
C THR A 114 14.83 16.41 -4.37
N TRP A 115 13.50 16.28 -4.39
CA TRP A 115 12.74 16.21 -5.63
C TRP A 115 13.01 17.41 -6.53
N LYS A 116 13.17 17.17 -7.83
CA LYS A 116 13.48 18.23 -8.80
C LYS A 116 12.27 19.08 -9.15
N ASN A 117 11.08 18.46 -9.12
CA ASN A 117 9.84 19.17 -9.42
C ASN A 117 9.37 19.97 -8.19
N GLU A 118 9.47 21.29 -8.27
CA GLU A 118 9.05 22.18 -7.17
C GLU A 118 7.53 22.12 -6.90
N ALA A 119 6.71 21.82 -7.92
CA ALA A 119 5.28 21.63 -7.71
C ALA A 119 5.03 20.39 -6.82
N ASP A 120 5.73 19.28 -7.08
CA ASP A 120 5.58 18.03 -6.30
C ASP A 120 5.91 18.24 -4.81
N LYS A 121 6.91 19.08 -4.51
CA LYS A 121 7.24 19.46 -3.11
C LYS A 121 6.16 20.28 -2.42
N LYS A 122 5.32 20.98 -3.18
CA LYS A 122 4.39 21.98 -2.65
C LYS A 122 2.92 21.57 -2.78
N LEU A 123 2.61 20.43 -3.39
CA LEU A 123 1.24 19.99 -3.68
C LEU A 123 0.29 20.03 -2.48
N MET A 124 0.82 19.83 -1.27
CA MET A 124 0.02 19.80 -0.04
C MET A 124 -0.08 21.17 0.65
N ASN A 125 0.58 22.20 0.13
CA ASN A 125 0.60 23.52 0.76
C ASN A 125 0.59 24.67 -0.26
N PRO A 126 -0.51 24.81 -1.05
CA PRO A 126 -0.65 25.91 -2.00
C PRO A 126 -0.78 27.25 -1.27
N LYS A 127 -0.13 28.29 -1.79
CA LYS A 127 -0.12 29.63 -1.20
C LYS A 127 -1.07 30.61 -1.90
N SER A 128 -1.59 30.26 -3.08
CA SER A 128 -2.52 31.08 -3.85
C SER A 128 -3.62 30.22 -4.51
N GLU A 129 -4.66 30.87 -5.01
CA GLU A 129 -5.73 30.17 -5.76
C GLU A 129 -5.23 29.66 -7.13
N GLU A 130 -4.25 30.34 -7.73
CA GLU A 130 -3.59 29.87 -8.96
C GLU A 130 -2.76 28.60 -8.69
N GLU A 131 -2.00 28.59 -7.59
CA GLU A 131 -1.26 27.38 -7.16
C GLU A 131 -2.21 26.23 -6.85
N LYS A 132 -3.33 26.46 -6.18
CA LYS A 132 -4.35 25.42 -5.94
C LYS A 132 -4.84 24.78 -7.23
N LYS A 133 -5.14 25.58 -8.25
CA LYS A 133 -5.58 25.06 -9.55
C LYS A 133 -4.48 24.29 -10.27
N ALA A 134 -3.25 24.83 -10.27
CA ALA A 134 -2.09 24.14 -10.86
C ALA A 134 -1.79 22.82 -10.15
N TYR A 135 -1.86 22.79 -8.82
CA TYR A 135 -1.65 21.58 -8.03
C TYR A 135 -2.77 20.56 -8.21
N ALA A 136 -4.02 21.00 -8.33
CA ALA A 136 -5.14 20.11 -8.62
C ALA A 136 -4.93 19.34 -9.93
N ALA A 137 -4.50 20.02 -10.99
CA ALA A 137 -4.17 19.39 -12.27
C ALA A 137 -3.00 18.39 -12.14
N ARG A 138 -1.95 18.77 -11.40
CA ARG A 138 -0.81 17.88 -11.16
C ARG A 138 -1.19 16.65 -10.31
N ILE A 139 -2.01 16.85 -9.28
CA ILE A 139 -2.54 15.75 -8.46
C ILE A 139 -3.35 14.77 -9.32
N GLU A 140 -4.19 15.27 -10.21
CA GLU A 140 -4.98 14.46 -11.12
C GLU A 140 -4.07 13.68 -12.11
N GLU A 141 -3.06 14.33 -12.67
CA GLU A 141 -2.05 13.67 -13.51
C GLU A 141 -1.37 12.51 -12.78
N ILE A 142 -0.87 12.74 -11.55
CA ILE A 142 -0.22 11.73 -10.74
C ILE A 142 -1.17 10.58 -10.38
N ARG A 143 -2.41 10.90 -9.98
CA ARG A 143 -3.43 9.88 -9.67
C ARG A 143 -3.75 8.98 -10.86
N ASN A 144 -3.87 9.57 -12.05
CA ASN A 144 -4.13 8.80 -13.27
C ASN A 144 -2.93 7.94 -13.67
N LYS A 145 -1.72 8.50 -13.57
CA LYS A 145 -0.48 7.80 -13.95
C LYS A 145 -0.16 6.61 -13.02
N TYR A 146 -0.44 6.77 -11.72
CA TYR A 146 -0.08 5.81 -10.65
C TYR A 146 -1.33 5.25 -9.95
N GLU A 147 -2.43 5.08 -10.66
CA GLU A 147 -3.70 4.59 -10.08
C GLU A 147 -3.51 3.23 -9.37
N ASP A 148 -2.80 2.29 -10.01
CA ASP A 148 -2.60 0.95 -9.44
C ASP A 148 -1.69 0.98 -8.20
N GLU A 149 -0.66 1.80 -8.19
CA GLU A 149 0.24 1.98 -7.04
C GLU A 149 -0.48 2.64 -5.85
N ILE A 150 -1.34 3.61 -6.12
CA ILE A 150 -2.18 4.27 -5.12
C ILE A 150 -3.15 3.26 -4.51
N GLU A 151 -3.85 2.49 -5.32
CA GLU A 151 -4.79 1.48 -4.83
C GLU A 151 -4.07 0.31 -4.14
N PHE A 152 -2.88 -0.06 -4.61
CA PHE A 152 -2.03 -1.05 -3.93
C PHE A 152 -1.61 -0.58 -2.53
N TYR A 153 -1.19 0.67 -2.39
CA TYR A 153 -0.89 1.23 -1.06
C TYR A 153 -2.11 1.16 -0.13
N LYS A 154 -3.28 1.59 -0.62
CA LYS A 154 -4.54 1.54 0.13
C LYS A 154 -4.91 0.11 0.53
N PHE A 155 -4.70 -0.84 -0.36
CA PHE A 155 -4.90 -2.26 -0.08
C PHE A 155 -3.97 -2.77 1.04
N CYS A 156 -2.69 -2.43 1.03
CA CYS A 156 -1.77 -2.81 2.10
C CYS A 156 -2.22 -2.25 3.46
N GLN A 157 -2.69 -1.00 3.51
CA GLN A 157 -3.22 -0.39 4.73
C GLN A 157 -4.51 -1.09 5.22
N PHE A 158 -5.39 -1.45 4.30
CA PHE A 158 -6.59 -2.24 4.60
C PHE A 158 -6.26 -3.61 5.21
N VAL A 159 -5.30 -4.33 4.62
CA VAL A 159 -4.86 -5.63 5.15
C VAL A 159 -4.31 -5.48 6.56
N LEU A 160 -3.47 -4.48 6.80
CA LEU A 160 -2.92 -4.18 8.12
C LEU A 160 -4.01 -3.92 9.16
N GLU A 161 -4.95 -3.04 8.85
CA GLU A 161 -6.05 -2.71 9.78
C GLU A 161 -6.87 -3.96 10.11
N LYS A 162 -7.23 -4.74 9.11
CA LYS A 162 -8.03 -5.95 9.29
C LYS A 162 -7.30 -7.00 10.13
N GLN A 163 -6.00 -7.18 9.95
CA GLN A 163 -5.20 -8.09 10.77
C GLN A 163 -5.02 -7.56 12.20
N ASN A 164 -4.86 -6.25 12.37
CA ASN A 164 -4.79 -5.61 13.69
C ASN A 164 -6.11 -5.76 14.47
N GLU A 165 -7.25 -5.61 13.81
CA GLU A 165 -8.57 -5.82 14.44
C GLU A 165 -8.75 -7.25 14.94
N GLU A 166 -8.27 -8.23 14.19
CA GLU A 166 -8.29 -9.64 14.62
C GLU A 166 -7.44 -9.86 15.87
N THR A 167 -6.25 -9.26 15.93
CA THR A 167 -5.34 -9.38 17.08
C THR A 167 -5.93 -8.75 18.36
N LYS A 168 -6.69 -7.67 18.24
CA LYS A 168 -7.33 -6.99 19.38
C LYS A 168 -8.48 -7.78 20.00
N LYS A 169 -8.96 -8.84 19.35
CA LYS A 169 -10.07 -9.70 19.86
C LYS A 169 -9.58 -10.82 20.79
N TYR A 170 -8.27 -10.94 20.99
CA TYR A 170 -7.64 -11.87 21.91
C TYR A 170 -7.00 -11.14 23.10
#